data_c19cf54c625bb9a3daec99d6e740c3d0
#
_entry.id   c19cf54c625bb9a3daec99d6e740c3d0
#
_cell.length_a   1.000
_cell.length_b   1.000
_cell.length_c   1.000
_cell.angle_alpha   90.00
_cell.angle_beta   90.00
_cell.angle_gamma   90.00
#
_symmetry.space_group_name_H-M   'P 1'
#
loop_
_entity.id
_entity.type
_entity.pdbx_description
1 polymer ?
#
loop_
_entity_poly.entity_id
_entity_poly.type
_entity_poly.pdbx_seq_one_letter_code
_entity_poly.pdbx_strand_id
1 'polypeptide(L)'
;AESFGIDESWLDVTHTLHNTYSLRGAKIRDPLAWSKYINDVISRWGGKANIIIAQHHWPTWGNENVVKLLKSQRDLYRYINDQTLRMANEGLTRDEIAANFKLPDSLAHTWANRGYYGSVSHDVKATYVLYLGWFDGNPATLDELPPEEGAKKFVEYMGGADAILSKAKTDFDQGNYRWVAQVVSKVVFADPNNQAARNLEADALEQLGYQAESGPWRNFYLTGAQELRNGVVKGPTPNTAS
;
A
#
# COMPACT_ATOMS: atom_id res chain seq x y z
N ALA A 1 15.49 31.02 -0.75
CA ALA A 1 14.92 29.72 -1.01
C ALA A 1 14.92 29.54 -2.53
N GLU A 2 15.90 28.84 -3.05
CA GLU A 2 15.87 28.40 -4.44
C GLU A 2 14.85 27.27 -4.52
N SER A 3 13.69 27.56 -5.11
CA SER A 3 12.76 26.54 -5.52
C SER A 3 13.42 25.81 -6.68
N PHE A 4 13.90 24.61 -6.44
CA PHE A 4 14.34 23.75 -7.52
C PHE A 4 13.10 23.38 -8.31
N GLY A 5 13.03 23.76 -9.58
CA GLY A 5 12.00 23.34 -10.54
C GLY A 5 12.15 21.85 -10.86
N ILE A 6 12.04 21.03 -9.84
CA ILE A 6 11.94 19.60 -9.93
C ILE A 6 10.44 19.32 -9.95
N ASP A 7 9.97 18.70 -11.02
CA ASP A 7 8.61 18.20 -11.14
C ASP A 7 8.22 17.51 -9.82
N GLU A 8 7.07 17.85 -9.25
CA GLU A 8 6.58 17.35 -7.96
C GLU A 8 6.56 15.82 -7.83
N SER A 9 6.65 15.12 -8.96
CA SER A 9 6.81 13.68 -9.00
C SER A 9 8.20 13.18 -8.54
N TRP A 10 9.18 14.05 -8.32
CA TRP A 10 10.59 13.68 -8.30
C TRP A 10 11.26 13.70 -6.94
N LEU A 11 10.78 14.47 -5.99
CA LEU A 11 11.42 14.56 -4.67
C LEU A 11 10.43 14.89 -3.55
N ASP A 12 9.57 13.96 -3.23
CA ASP A 12 8.85 14.04 -1.98
C ASP A 12 9.72 13.41 -0.88
N VAL A 13 10.62 14.20 -0.35
CA VAL A 13 11.38 13.81 0.85
C VAL A 13 10.43 13.93 2.02
N THR A 14 9.79 12.82 2.37
CA THR A 14 8.97 12.74 3.57
C THR A 14 9.82 12.29 4.75
N HIS A 15 9.44 12.66 5.98
CA HIS A 15 10.16 12.22 7.17
C HIS A 15 9.89 10.77 7.55
N THR A 16 9.03 10.07 6.80
CA THR A 16 8.73 8.67 6.93
C THR A 16 8.61 8.04 5.55
N LEU A 17 8.59 6.70 5.47
CA LEU A 17 8.41 6.00 4.21
C LEU A 17 7.16 6.50 3.48
N HIS A 18 7.31 6.93 2.24
CA HIS A 18 6.21 7.33 1.36
C HIS A 18 5.85 6.20 0.39
N ASN A 19 4.59 6.12 0.00
CA ASN A 19 4.15 5.20 -1.03
C ASN A 19 4.71 5.58 -2.41
N THR A 20 5.37 4.65 -3.06
CA THR A 20 5.80 4.79 -4.46
C THR A 20 4.63 4.69 -5.44
N TYR A 21 3.50 4.11 -5.00
CA TYR A 21 2.24 4.09 -5.73
C TYR A 21 1.11 4.67 -4.88
N SER A 22 0.34 5.60 -5.43
CA SER A 22 -0.86 6.11 -4.79
C SER A 22 -2.05 5.18 -4.99
N LEU A 23 -2.74 4.79 -3.90
CA LEU A 23 -3.96 3.98 -3.96
C LEU A 23 -5.12 4.68 -4.71
N ARG A 24 -5.03 5.98 -4.91
CA ARG A 24 -5.98 6.77 -5.70
C ARG A 24 -5.76 6.65 -7.21
N GLY A 25 -4.74 5.95 -7.63
CA GLY A 25 -4.31 5.81 -9.01
C GLY A 25 -3.34 6.94 -9.42
N ALA A 26 -2.14 6.54 -9.80
CA ALA A 26 -1.11 7.41 -10.34
C ALA A 26 -0.04 6.53 -11.00
N LYS A 27 0.83 7.15 -11.81
CA LYS A 27 2.02 6.48 -12.29
C LYS A 27 2.90 6.08 -11.09
N ILE A 28 3.41 4.85 -11.12
CA ILE A 28 4.32 4.37 -10.07
C ILE A 28 5.61 5.18 -10.13
N ARG A 29 6.05 5.67 -8.97
CA ARG A 29 7.31 6.39 -8.79
C ARG A 29 8.45 5.38 -8.73
N ASP A 30 9.55 5.69 -9.40
CA ASP A 30 10.72 4.80 -9.45
C ASP A 30 11.57 4.93 -8.17
N PRO A 31 11.62 3.91 -7.29
CA PRO A 31 12.38 3.98 -6.06
C PRO A 31 13.90 4.03 -6.30
N LEU A 32 14.40 3.47 -7.40
CA LEU A 32 15.80 3.58 -7.78
C LEU A 32 16.15 5.02 -8.17
N ALA A 33 15.29 5.66 -8.96
CA ALA A 33 15.47 7.06 -9.31
C ALA A 33 15.43 7.95 -8.05
N TRP A 34 14.48 7.72 -7.14
CA TRP A 34 14.41 8.44 -5.86
C TRP A 34 15.70 8.31 -5.06
N SER A 35 16.23 7.11 -4.93
CA SER A 35 17.49 6.90 -4.21
C SER A 35 18.67 7.68 -4.84
N LYS A 36 18.71 7.77 -6.17
CA LYS A 36 19.72 8.54 -6.90
C LYS A 36 19.56 10.04 -6.70
N TYR A 37 18.33 10.54 -6.77
CA TYR A 37 18.05 11.98 -6.54
C TYR A 37 18.36 12.41 -5.11
N ILE A 38 17.96 11.60 -4.12
CA ILE A 38 18.32 11.88 -2.72
C ILE A 38 19.85 11.88 -2.55
N ASN A 39 20.56 10.96 -3.20
CA ASN A 39 22.02 10.94 -3.15
C ASN A 39 22.64 12.19 -3.80
N ASP A 40 22.05 12.68 -4.88
CA ASP A 40 22.48 13.92 -5.53
C ASP A 40 22.26 15.13 -4.62
N VAL A 41 21.12 15.19 -3.93
CA VAL A 41 20.85 16.22 -2.89
C VAL A 41 21.91 16.19 -1.78
N ILE A 42 22.25 15.00 -1.28
CA ILE A 42 23.31 14.85 -0.26
C ILE A 42 24.65 15.38 -0.79
N SER A 43 25.01 15.03 -2.02
CA SER A 43 26.28 15.43 -2.64
C SER A 43 26.38 16.95 -2.82
N ARG A 44 25.29 17.62 -3.21
CA ARG A 44 25.26 19.06 -3.49
C ARG A 44 25.12 19.93 -2.25
N TRP A 45 24.29 19.50 -1.30
CA TRP A 45 23.88 20.34 -0.17
C TRP A 45 24.10 19.71 1.21
N GLY A 46 24.42 18.40 1.29
CA GLY A 46 24.56 17.70 2.57
C GLY A 46 25.53 18.36 3.55
N GLY A 47 26.63 18.94 3.06
CA GLY A 47 27.59 19.67 3.90
C GLY A 47 27.16 21.11 4.29
N LYS A 48 26.03 21.61 3.78
CA LYS A 48 25.63 23.01 3.92
C LYS A 48 24.20 23.19 4.49
N ALA A 49 23.34 22.18 4.30
CA ALA A 49 21.94 22.26 4.70
C ALA A 49 21.80 22.15 6.22
N ASN A 50 21.24 23.13 6.87
CA ASN A 50 20.92 23.11 8.30
C ASN A 50 19.44 22.80 8.58
N ILE A 51 18.59 22.87 7.56
CA ILE A 51 17.16 22.58 7.66
C ILE A 51 16.73 21.89 6.37
N ILE A 52 15.90 20.86 6.51
CA ILE A 52 15.13 20.28 5.41
C ILE A 52 13.65 20.40 5.73
N ILE A 53 12.87 20.80 4.74
CA ILE A 53 11.41 20.95 4.80
C ILE A 53 10.82 20.06 3.72
N ALA A 54 9.82 19.30 4.08
CA ALA A 54 9.06 18.45 3.17
C ALA A 54 7.57 18.76 3.28
N GLN A 55 6.80 18.52 2.22
CA GLN A 55 5.38 18.90 2.16
C GLN A 55 4.52 18.12 3.17
N HIS A 56 4.91 16.89 3.51
CA HIS A 56 4.08 15.98 4.30
C HIS A 56 4.56 15.80 5.74
N HIS A 57 5.44 16.66 6.22
CA HIS A 57 5.93 16.56 7.59
C HIS A 57 6.52 17.88 8.11
N TRP A 58 6.82 17.94 9.42
CA TRP A 58 7.53 19.05 10.02
C TRP A 58 9.01 19.11 9.59
N PRO A 59 9.67 20.27 9.72
CA PRO A 59 11.08 20.43 9.36
C PRO A 59 12.01 19.55 10.21
N THR A 60 13.15 19.18 9.64
CA THR A 60 14.28 18.60 10.38
C THR A 60 15.40 19.62 10.46
N TRP A 61 15.86 19.90 11.68
CA TRP A 61 16.90 20.89 11.97
C TRP A 61 18.23 20.22 12.30
N GLY A 62 19.33 20.92 11.98
CA GLY A 62 20.70 20.50 12.21
C GLY A 62 21.26 19.67 11.07
N ASN A 63 22.45 20.05 10.61
CA ASN A 63 23.09 19.43 9.45
C ASN A 63 23.23 17.91 9.59
N GLU A 64 23.70 17.41 10.73
CA GLU A 64 23.86 15.98 10.99
C GLU A 64 22.51 15.22 10.86
N ASN A 65 21.43 15.79 11.41
CA ASN A 65 20.10 15.20 11.34
C ASN A 65 19.56 15.19 9.91
N VAL A 66 19.77 16.28 9.17
CA VAL A 66 19.40 16.37 7.74
C VAL A 66 20.11 15.31 6.92
N VAL A 67 21.43 15.20 7.07
CA VAL A 67 22.22 14.20 6.33
C VAL A 67 21.83 12.78 6.73
N LYS A 68 21.60 12.52 8.01
CA LYS A 68 21.14 11.21 8.52
C LYS A 68 19.79 10.83 7.94
N LEU A 69 18.81 11.76 7.93
CA LEU A 69 17.50 11.55 7.32
C LEU A 69 17.62 11.19 5.85
N LEU A 70 18.33 12.01 5.08
CA LEU A 70 18.49 11.79 3.64
C LEU A 70 19.19 10.45 3.33
N LYS A 71 20.25 10.10 4.07
CA LYS A 71 20.91 8.80 3.90
C LYS A 71 19.98 7.63 4.20
N SER A 72 19.21 7.70 5.28
CA SER A 72 18.27 6.65 5.65
C SER A 72 17.19 6.44 4.59
N GLN A 73 16.62 7.53 4.06
CA GLN A 73 15.61 7.48 3.00
C GLN A 73 16.20 6.95 1.68
N ARG A 74 17.36 7.45 1.28
CA ARG A 74 18.09 6.96 0.10
C ARG A 74 18.30 5.45 0.15
N ASP A 75 18.81 4.97 1.28
CA ASP A 75 19.18 3.57 1.46
C ASP A 75 17.92 2.67 1.55
N LEU A 76 16.84 3.18 2.13
CA LEU A 76 15.56 2.48 2.20
C LEU A 76 14.96 2.25 0.79
N TYR A 77 14.81 3.30 -0.01
CA TYR A 77 14.27 3.14 -1.37
C TYR A 77 15.17 2.30 -2.26
N ARG A 78 16.48 2.45 -2.10
CA ARG A 78 17.44 1.62 -2.82
C ARG A 78 17.32 0.15 -2.42
N TYR A 79 17.20 -0.13 -1.13
CA TYR A 79 17.06 -1.49 -0.62
C TYR A 79 15.74 -2.12 -1.09
N ILE A 80 14.63 -1.39 -1.04
CA ILE A 80 13.33 -1.85 -1.55
C ILE A 80 13.47 -2.22 -3.03
N ASN A 81 14.06 -1.35 -3.85
CA ASN A 81 14.28 -1.62 -5.26
C ASN A 81 15.09 -2.90 -5.50
N ASP A 82 16.31 -2.93 -4.94
CA ASP A 82 17.28 -3.97 -5.25
C ASP A 82 16.84 -5.34 -4.73
N GLN A 83 16.25 -5.40 -3.52
CA GLN A 83 15.79 -6.66 -2.96
C GLN A 83 14.51 -7.16 -3.64
N THR A 84 13.61 -6.28 -4.06
CA THR A 84 12.43 -6.69 -4.85
C THR A 84 12.87 -7.35 -6.15
N LEU A 85 13.80 -6.74 -6.88
CA LEU A 85 14.33 -7.32 -8.12
C LEU A 85 15.12 -8.62 -7.88
N ARG A 86 15.92 -8.68 -6.81
CA ARG A 86 16.63 -9.91 -6.46
C ARG A 86 15.65 -11.07 -6.25
N MET A 87 14.63 -10.87 -5.42
CA MET A 87 13.65 -11.91 -5.11
C MET A 87 12.78 -12.26 -6.33
N ALA A 88 12.46 -11.28 -7.18
CA ALA A 88 11.77 -11.53 -8.44
C ALA A 88 12.63 -12.40 -9.40
N ASN A 89 13.94 -12.15 -9.47
CA ASN A 89 14.86 -12.98 -10.24
C ASN A 89 15.03 -14.40 -9.68
N GLU A 90 14.69 -14.61 -8.42
CA GLU A 90 14.58 -15.94 -7.80
C GLU A 90 13.25 -16.64 -8.10
N GLY A 91 12.36 -15.99 -8.84
CA GLY A 91 11.07 -16.54 -9.27
C GLY A 91 9.91 -16.28 -8.34
N LEU A 92 10.06 -15.43 -7.30
CA LEU A 92 8.96 -15.10 -6.41
C LEU A 92 8.01 -14.10 -7.08
N THR A 93 6.73 -14.32 -6.85
CA THR A 93 5.66 -13.41 -7.27
C THR A 93 5.60 -12.14 -6.40
N ARG A 94 4.92 -11.13 -6.90
CA ARG A 94 4.71 -9.85 -6.20
C ARG A 94 4.25 -10.01 -4.74
N ASP A 95 3.27 -10.87 -4.51
CA ASP A 95 2.68 -11.03 -3.19
C ASP A 95 3.54 -11.89 -2.26
N GLU A 96 4.26 -12.87 -2.80
CA GLU A 96 5.27 -13.65 -2.06
C GLU A 96 6.44 -12.78 -1.62
N ILE A 97 6.95 -11.92 -2.51
CA ILE A 97 8.01 -10.97 -2.16
C ILE A 97 7.51 -10.07 -1.02
N ALA A 98 6.35 -9.45 -1.17
CA ALA A 98 5.80 -8.53 -0.18
C ALA A 98 5.57 -9.19 1.20
N ALA A 99 5.24 -10.48 1.23
CA ALA A 99 5.05 -11.25 2.45
C ALA A 99 6.37 -11.63 3.14
N ASN A 100 7.43 -11.88 2.36
CA ASN A 100 8.72 -12.34 2.86
C ASN A 100 9.76 -11.22 3.02
N PHE A 101 9.45 -10.01 2.56
CA PHE A 101 10.38 -8.88 2.57
C PHE A 101 10.70 -8.42 3.99
N LYS A 102 11.98 -8.31 4.30
CA LYS A 102 12.44 -7.84 5.60
C LYS A 102 13.48 -6.72 5.41
N LEU A 103 13.29 -5.64 6.13
CA LEU A 103 14.31 -4.60 6.25
C LEU A 103 15.42 -5.09 7.20
N PRO A 104 16.69 -4.77 6.92
CA PRO A 104 17.76 -4.97 7.88
C PRO A 104 17.57 -4.03 9.09
N ASP A 105 18.08 -4.41 10.24
CA ASP A 105 17.92 -3.66 11.49
C ASP A 105 18.35 -2.20 11.38
N SER A 106 19.41 -1.94 10.61
CA SER A 106 19.90 -0.57 10.35
C SER A 106 18.87 0.34 9.66
N LEU A 107 17.94 -0.22 8.89
CA LEU A 107 16.85 0.52 8.24
C LEU A 107 15.55 0.42 9.04
N ALA A 108 15.23 -0.75 9.59
CA ALA A 108 13.99 -1.03 10.28
C ALA A 108 13.79 -0.19 11.56
N HIS A 109 14.87 0.06 12.30
CA HIS A 109 14.82 0.80 13.56
C HIS A 109 14.99 2.32 13.39
N THR A 110 15.12 2.81 12.16
CA THR A 110 15.18 4.23 11.88
C THR A 110 13.77 4.81 11.79
N TRP A 111 13.45 5.82 12.62
CA TRP A 111 12.11 6.43 12.64
C TRP A 111 11.69 6.96 11.26
N ALA A 112 12.60 7.57 10.53
CA ALA A 112 12.36 8.08 9.17
C ALA A 112 11.96 6.98 8.15
N ASN A 113 12.18 5.73 8.48
CA ASN A 113 11.86 4.58 7.60
C ASN A 113 10.56 3.86 8.01
N ARG A 114 9.86 4.37 9.05
CA ARG A 114 8.61 3.77 9.52
C ARG A 114 7.49 3.98 8.51
N GLY A 115 6.60 3.03 8.48
CA GLY A 115 5.47 2.95 7.55
C GLY A 115 4.23 3.74 7.98
N TYR A 116 4.38 4.94 8.54
CA TYR A 116 3.24 5.73 9.01
C TYR A 116 2.37 6.29 7.89
N TYR A 117 2.96 6.54 6.72
CA TYR A 117 2.25 6.92 5.51
C TYR A 117 2.35 5.82 4.47
N GLY A 118 3.55 5.50 4.01
CA GLY A 118 3.82 4.36 3.16
C GLY A 118 3.78 3.02 3.90
N SER A 119 4.08 1.97 3.17
CA SER A 119 4.27 0.63 3.72
C SER A 119 5.28 -0.11 2.87
N VAL A 120 6.23 -0.79 3.49
CA VAL A 120 7.24 -1.59 2.78
C VAL A 120 6.58 -2.62 1.87
N SER A 121 5.56 -3.33 2.36
CA SER A 121 4.80 -4.29 1.55
C SER A 121 4.14 -3.65 0.32
N HIS A 122 3.62 -2.42 0.46
CA HIS A 122 3.03 -1.67 -0.63
C HIS A 122 4.06 -1.26 -1.68
N ASP A 123 5.20 -0.73 -1.23
CA ASP A 123 6.26 -0.25 -2.11
C ASP A 123 6.97 -1.40 -2.84
N VAL A 124 7.10 -2.55 -2.20
CA VAL A 124 7.56 -3.79 -2.84
C VAL A 124 6.64 -4.19 -3.98
N LYS A 125 5.32 -4.20 -3.75
CA LYS A 125 4.32 -4.51 -4.79
C LYS A 125 4.36 -3.50 -5.93
N ALA A 126 4.50 -2.22 -5.61
CA ALA A 126 4.62 -1.16 -6.59
C ALA A 126 5.91 -1.30 -7.42
N THR A 127 7.03 -1.59 -6.78
CA THR A 127 8.32 -1.81 -7.45
C THR A 127 8.24 -3.01 -8.40
N TYR A 128 7.65 -4.12 -7.96
CA TYR A 128 7.44 -5.28 -8.83
C TYR A 128 6.64 -4.90 -10.09
N VAL A 129 5.51 -4.22 -9.90
CA VAL A 129 4.65 -3.80 -11.04
C VAL A 129 5.35 -2.80 -11.95
N LEU A 130 6.21 -1.92 -11.41
CA LEU A 130 6.99 -0.98 -12.23
C LEU A 130 7.88 -1.69 -13.26
N TYR A 131 8.51 -2.81 -12.88
CA TYR A 131 9.45 -3.53 -13.73
C TYR A 131 8.84 -4.69 -14.50
N LEU A 132 7.90 -5.43 -13.90
CA LEU A 132 7.39 -6.69 -14.43
C LEU A 132 5.91 -6.65 -14.81
N GLY A 133 5.19 -5.58 -14.44
CA GLY A 133 3.76 -5.46 -14.70
C GLY A 133 2.90 -6.21 -13.69
N TRP A 134 1.62 -6.36 -14.03
CA TRP A 134 0.59 -6.90 -13.13
C TRP A 134 0.52 -8.44 -13.12
N PHE A 135 0.96 -9.09 -14.19
CA PHE A 135 0.83 -10.53 -14.37
C PHE A 135 1.77 -11.30 -13.45
N ASP A 136 1.25 -12.28 -12.74
CA ASP A 136 1.97 -13.08 -11.75
C ASP A 136 2.66 -14.33 -12.33
N GLY A 137 2.52 -14.56 -13.65
CA GLY A 137 3.10 -15.72 -14.33
C GLY A 137 2.23 -16.98 -14.29
N ASN A 138 1.08 -16.97 -13.59
CA ASN A 138 0.15 -18.08 -13.57
C ASN A 138 -0.85 -17.98 -14.73
N PRO A 139 -0.85 -18.93 -15.70
CA PRO A 139 -1.80 -18.85 -16.80
C PRO A 139 -3.28 -18.85 -16.39
N ALA A 140 -3.61 -19.38 -15.22
CA ALA A 140 -4.99 -19.40 -14.72
C ALA A 140 -5.51 -18.00 -14.28
N THR A 141 -4.60 -17.06 -13.99
CA THR A 141 -4.95 -15.67 -13.61
C THR A 141 -4.82 -14.70 -14.77
N LEU A 142 -4.48 -15.17 -15.98
CA LEU A 142 -4.28 -14.31 -17.14
C LEU A 142 -5.57 -13.62 -17.60
N ASP A 143 -6.69 -14.35 -17.57
CA ASP A 143 -8.01 -13.89 -18.03
C ASP A 143 -9.10 -14.43 -17.08
N GLU A 144 -9.13 -13.90 -15.86
CA GLU A 144 -10.11 -14.27 -14.85
C GLU A 144 -11.51 -13.73 -15.22
N LEU A 145 -12.55 -14.45 -14.76
CA LEU A 145 -13.91 -13.97 -14.90
C LEU A 145 -14.08 -12.59 -14.24
N PRO A 146 -14.97 -11.72 -14.75
CA PRO A 146 -15.29 -10.46 -14.09
C PRO A 146 -15.67 -10.67 -12.63
N PRO A 147 -15.38 -9.69 -11.73
CA PRO A 147 -15.51 -9.86 -10.28
C PRO A 147 -16.85 -10.42 -9.81
N GLU A 148 -17.98 -9.93 -10.34
CA GLU A 148 -19.31 -10.41 -9.97
C GLU A 148 -19.56 -11.86 -10.43
N GLU A 149 -19.21 -12.16 -11.67
CA GLU A 149 -19.42 -13.49 -12.24
C GLU A 149 -18.55 -14.52 -11.54
N GLY A 150 -17.27 -14.21 -11.36
CA GLY A 150 -16.32 -15.04 -10.62
C GLY A 150 -16.76 -15.25 -9.17
N ALA A 151 -17.28 -14.23 -8.51
CA ALA A 151 -17.78 -14.33 -7.14
C ALA A 151 -19.01 -15.28 -7.03
N LYS A 152 -19.97 -15.18 -7.96
CA LYS A 152 -21.13 -16.10 -8.00
C LYS A 152 -20.69 -17.55 -8.13
N LYS A 153 -19.73 -17.83 -9.03
CA LYS A 153 -19.14 -19.16 -9.17
C LYS A 153 -18.40 -19.63 -7.93
N PHE A 154 -17.62 -18.75 -7.32
CA PHE A 154 -16.90 -19.03 -6.09
C PHE A 154 -17.87 -19.42 -4.95
N VAL A 155 -18.93 -18.63 -4.76
CA VAL A 155 -19.95 -18.90 -3.72
C VAL A 155 -20.65 -20.23 -3.96
N GLU A 156 -21.06 -20.51 -5.21
CA GLU A 156 -21.65 -21.79 -5.59
C GLU A 156 -20.72 -22.97 -5.25
N TYR A 157 -19.44 -22.87 -5.66
CA TYR A 157 -18.44 -23.92 -5.48
C TYR A 157 -18.09 -24.18 -4.01
N MET A 158 -18.18 -23.13 -3.17
CA MET A 158 -17.89 -23.20 -1.73
C MET A 158 -19.07 -23.66 -0.88
N GLY A 159 -20.21 -24.01 -1.48
CA GLY A 159 -21.38 -24.53 -0.78
C GLY A 159 -22.40 -23.47 -0.36
N GLY A 160 -22.33 -22.29 -0.97
CA GLY A 160 -23.28 -21.19 -0.75
C GLY A 160 -22.83 -20.18 0.31
N ALA A 161 -23.53 -19.04 0.34
CA ALA A 161 -23.19 -17.93 1.21
C ALA A 161 -23.18 -18.32 2.70
N ASP A 162 -24.18 -19.05 3.17
CA ASP A 162 -24.29 -19.43 4.59
C ASP A 162 -23.12 -20.31 5.05
N ALA A 163 -22.68 -21.26 4.19
CA ALA A 163 -21.53 -22.11 4.48
C ALA A 163 -20.23 -21.30 4.58
N ILE A 164 -20.05 -20.31 3.70
CA ILE A 164 -18.92 -19.39 3.72
C ILE A 164 -18.93 -18.55 5.00
N LEU A 165 -20.06 -17.89 5.30
CA LEU A 165 -20.19 -17.00 6.45
C LEU A 165 -19.97 -17.74 7.78
N SER A 166 -20.48 -18.97 7.90
CA SER A 166 -20.26 -19.79 9.09
C SER A 166 -18.78 -20.09 9.32
N LYS A 167 -18.02 -20.46 8.28
CA LYS A 167 -16.59 -20.70 8.36
C LYS A 167 -15.82 -19.39 8.62
N ALA A 168 -16.17 -18.34 7.90
CA ALA A 168 -15.52 -17.03 8.04
C ALA A 168 -15.71 -16.44 9.44
N LYS A 169 -16.84 -16.69 10.10
CA LYS A 169 -17.05 -16.28 11.50
C LYS A 169 -16.05 -16.97 12.43
N THR A 170 -15.78 -18.25 12.22
CA THR A 170 -14.76 -18.99 13.00
C THR A 170 -13.37 -18.41 12.75
N ASP A 171 -13.02 -18.10 11.49
CA ASP A 171 -11.76 -17.46 11.15
C ASP A 171 -11.63 -16.05 11.76
N PHE A 172 -12.72 -15.31 11.80
CA PHE A 172 -12.76 -13.99 12.43
C PHE A 172 -12.45 -14.07 13.94
N ASP A 173 -13.08 -15.02 14.63
CA ASP A 173 -12.87 -15.22 16.07
C ASP A 173 -11.42 -15.69 16.41
N GLN A 174 -10.73 -16.27 15.41
CA GLN A 174 -9.30 -16.61 15.47
C GLN A 174 -8.35 -15.47 15.09
N GLY A 175 -8.88 -14.31 14.66
CA GLY A 175 -8.07 -13.17 14.23
C GLY A 175 -7.57 -13.24 12.79
N ASN A 176 -8.07 -14.15 11.96
CA ASN A 176 -7.68 -14.31 10.56
C ASN A 176 -8.33 -13.26 9.64
N TYR A 177 -8.36 -12.00 10.05
CA TYR A 177 -9.12 -10.92 9.40
C TYR A 177 -8.80 -10.73 7.92
N ARG A 178 -7.54 -10.89 7.51
CA ARG A 178 -7.17 -10.79 6.08
C ARG A 178 -7.86 -11.85 5.23
N TRP A 179 -7.95 -13.05 5.74
CA TRP A 179 -8.62 -14.16 5.06
C TRP A 179 -10.13 -13.94 5.03
N VAL A 180 -10.71 -13.55 6.16
CA VAL A 180 -12.14 -13.21 6.25
C VAL A 180 -12.51 -12.15 5.21
N ALA A 181 -11.77 -11.05 5.13
CA ALA A 181 -12.01 -10.00 4.13
C ALA A 181 -11.97 -10.56 2.70
N GLN A 182 -10.99 -11.41 2.37
CA GLN A 182 -10.85 -11.99 1.02
C GLN A 182 -12.01 -12.92 0.64
N VAL A 183 -12.44 -13.75 1.58
CA VAL A 183 -13.49 -14.76 1.34
C VAL A 183 -14.88 -14.11 1.34
N VAL A 184 -15.16 -13.27 2.34
CA VAL A 184 -16.48 -12.66 2.49
C VAL A 184 -16.76 -11.63 1.40
N SER A 185 -15.73 -10.95 0.87
CA SER A 185 -15.90 -10.05 -0.28
C SER A 185 -16.49 -10.78 -1.50
N LYS A 186 -16.22 -12.08 -1.67
CA LYS A 186 -16.85 -12.87 -2.74
C LYS A 186 -18.35 -13.01 -2.53
N VAL A 187 -18.81 -13.14 -1.27
CA VAL A 187 -20.25 -13.18 -0.96
C VAL A 187 -20.90 -11.83 -1.24
N VAL A 188 -20.26 -10.73 -0.86
CA VAL A 188 -20.75 -9.36 -1.12
C VAL A 188 -20.80 -9.05 -2.61
N PHE A 189 -19.81 -9.45 -3.39
CA PHE A 189 -19.83 -9.30 -4.86
C PHE A 189 -20.88 -10.18 -5.54
N ALA A 190 -21.16 -11.38 -5.00
CA ALA A 190 -22.18 -12.26 -5.55
C ALA A 190 -23.61 -11.76 -5.23
N ASP A 191 -23.81 -11.22 -4.03
CA ASP A 191 -25.06 -10.61 -3.56
C ASP A 191 -24.77 -9.36 -2.71
N PRO A 192 -24.79 -8.17 -3.31
CA PRO A 192 -24.56 -6.90 -2.61
C PRO A 192 -25.59 -6.57 -1.52
N ASN A 193 -26.73 -7.25 -1.49
CA ASN A 193 -27.78 -7.05 -0.49
C ASN A 193 -27.66 -7.99 0.71
N ASN A 194 -26.70 -8.92 0.71
CA ASN A 194 -26.44 -9.81 1.84
C ASN A 194 -25.87 -9.03 3.02
N GLN A 195 -26.75 -8.58 3.92
CA GLN A 195 -26.35 -7.73 5.06
C GLN A 195 -25.42 -8.46 6.04
N ALA A 196 -25.57 -9.77 6.22
CA ALA A 196 -24.69 -10.56 7.09
C ALA A 196 -23.25 -10.60 6.55
N ALA A 197 -23.10 -10.78 5.24
CA ALA A 197 -21.80 -10.72 4.58
C ALA A 197 -21.18 -9.31 4.69
N ARG A 198 -21.96 -8.27 4.38
CA ARG A 198 -21.50 -6.88 4.49
C ARG A 198 -21.01 -6.53 5.90
N ASN A 199 -21.74 -6.95 6.92
CA ASN A 199 -21.35 -6.69 8.30
C ASN A 199 -20.07 -7.44 8.68
N LEU A 200 -19.95 -8.72 8.36
CA LEU A 200 -18.77 -9.51 8.69
C LEU A 200 -17.52 -9.02 7.95
N GLU A 201 -17.66 -8.64 6.67
CA GLU A 201 -16.56 -8.04 5.92
C GLU A 201 -16.15 -6.70 6.54
N ALA A 202 -17.14 -5.85 6.89
CA ALA A 202 -16.88 -4.57 7.55
C ALA A 202 -16.14 -4.74 8.88
N ASP A 203 -16.54 -5.72 9.70
CA ASP A 203 -15.87 -6.02 10.96
C ASP A 203 -14.40 -6.45 10.74
N ALA A 204 -14.15 -7.28 9.72
CA ALA A 204 -12.80 -7.71 9.37
C ALA A 204 -11.94 -6.53 8.85
N LEU A 205 -12.49 -5.68 7.98
CA LEU A 205 -11.80 -4.48 7.48
C LEU A 205 -11.52 -3.49 8.61
N GLU A 206 -12.42 -3.33 9.57
CA GLU A 206 -12.20 -2.46 10.73
C GLU A 206 -11.03 -2.93 11.58
N GLN A 207 -10.93 -4.24 11.85
CA GLN A 207 -9.79 -4.82 12.55
C GLN A 207 -8.47 -4.62 11.78
N LEU A 208 -8.48 -4.81 10.46
CA LEU A 208 -7.31 -4.54 9.62
C LEU A 208 -6.93 -3.06 9.63
N GLY A 209 -7.92 -2.18 9.65
CA GLY A 209 -7.71 -0.74 9.77
C GLY A 209 -7.03 -0.35 11.07
N TYR A 210 -7.48 -0.87 12.21
CA TYR A 210 -6.86 -0.60 13.51
C TYR A 210 -5.45 -1.18 13.64
N GLN A 211 -5.14 -2.26 12.95
CA GLN A 211 -3.81 -2.87 12.95
C GLN A 211 -2.85 -2.23 11.95
N ALA A 212 -3.35 -1.45 10.98
CA ALA A 212 -2.52 -0.83 9.96
C ALA A 212 -1.70 0.34 10.52
N GLU A 213 -0.38 0.27 10.43
CA GLU A 213 0.52 1.38 10.74
C GLU A 213 0.36 2.51 9.71
N SER A 214 0.25 2.15 8.42
CA SER A 214 0.08 3.10 7.32
C SER A 214 -1.28 3.80 7.36
N GLY A 215 -1.26 5.12 7.45
CA GLY A 215 -2.47 5.95 7.45
C GLY A 215 -3.35 5.75 6.21
N PRO A 216 -2.80 5.75 4.97
CA PRO A 216 -3.57 5.42 3.77
C PRO A 216 -4.22 4.05 3.81
N TRP A 217 -3.51 3.00 4.23
CA TRP A 217 -4.10 1.67 4.35
C TRP A 217 -5.22 1.65 5.38
N ARG A 218 -4.96 2.24 6.55
CA ARG A 218 -5.99 2.39 7.60
C ARG A 218 -7.26 3.04 7.06
N ASN A 219 -7.09 4.15 6.35
CA ASN A 219 -8.22 4.90 5.81
C ASN A 219 -9.00 4.09 4.77
N PHE A 220 -8.35 3.35 3.88
CA PHE A 220 -9.03 2.48 2.93
C PHE A 220 -9.83 1.39 3.64
N TYR A 221 -9.26 0.72 4.64
CA TYR A 221 -9.97 -0.30 5.40
C TYR A 221 -11.18 0.27 6.16
N LEU A 222 -10.98 1.36 6.90
CA LEU A 222 -12.06 1.95 7.70
C LEU A 222 -13.16 2.57 6.84
N THR A 223 -12.81 3.21 5.73
CA THR A 223 -13.80 3.74 4.77
C THR A 223 -14.58 2.59 4.15
N GLY A 224 -13.91 1.53 3.69
CA GLY A 224 -14.58 0.35 3.15
C GLY A 224 -15.54 -0.30 4.16
N ALA A 225 -15.15 -0.39 5.43
CA ALA A 225 -16.03 -0.89 6.48
C ALA A 225 -17.30 -0.02 6.66
N GLN A 226 -17.15 1.31 6.62
CA GLN A 226 -18.30 2.21 6.70
C GLN A 226 -19.20 2.13 5.48
N GLU A 227 -18.64 2.03 4.27
CA GLU A 227 -19.41 1.90 3.03
C GLU A 227 -20.18 0.57 2.98
N LEU A 228 -19.59 -0.50 3.48
CA LEU A 228 -20.28 -1.78 3.61
C LEU A 228 -21.49 -1.69 4.55
N ARG A 229 -21.40 -0.98 5.68
CA ARG A 229 -22.49 -0.84 6.64
C ARG A 229 -23.55 0.17 6.20
N ASN A 230 -23.13 1.30 5.65
CA ASN A 230 -23.98 2.49 5.48
C ASN A 230 -24.24 2.85 4.00
N GLY A 231 -23.59 2.18 3.07
CA GLY A 231 -23.57 2.55 1.65
C GLY A 231 -22.56 3.67 1.35
N VAL A 232 -22.30 3.87 0.06
CA VAL A 232 -21.38 4.90 -0.42
C VAL A 232 -21.98 6.29 -0.24
N VAL A 233 -21.25 7.19 0.40
CA VAL A 233 -21.65 8.60 0.51
C VAL A 233 -21.58 9.23 -0.89
N LYS A 234 -22.73 9.60 -1.43
CA LYS A 234 -22.78 10.35 -2.69
C LYS A 234 -22.23 11.76 -2.43
N GLY A 235 -21.04 12.03 -2.98
CA GLY A 235 -20.50 13.38 -3.00
C GLY A 235 -21.45 14.35 -3.73
N PRO A 236 -21.30 15.67 -3.54
CA PRO A 236 -22.02 16.65 -4.33
C PRO A 236 -21.75 16.36 -5.81
N THR A 237 -22.82 16.24 -6.60
CA THR A 237 -22.70 16.13 -8.06
C THR A 237 -21.88 17.33 -8.53
N PRO A 238 -20.80 17.15 -9.29
CA PRO A 238 -20.10 18.30 -9.86
C PRO A 238 -21.14 19.13 -10.61
N ASN A 239 -21.28 20.40 -10.24
CA ASN A 239 -22.05 21.32 -11.05
C ASN A 239 -21.41 21.30 -12.43
N THR A 240 -22.03 20.63 -13.40
CA THR A 240 -21.74 20.85 -14.81
C THR A 240 -22.22 22.28 -15.09
N ALA A 241 -21.35 23.25 -14.79
CA ALA A 241 -21.57 24.60 -15.26
C ALA A 241 -21.52 24.56 -16.78
N SER A 242 -22.72 24.82 -17.34
CA SER A 242 -22.95 25.07 -18.75
C SER A 242 -22.06 26.19 -19.30
#